data_ae96c285e7bf6f2d0c335e24dd5250a7
#
_entry.id   ae96c285e7bf6f2d0c335e24dd5250a7
#
_cell.length_a   1.000
_cell.length_b   1.000
_cell.length_c   1.000
_cell.angle_alpha   90.00
_cell.angle_beta   90.00
_cell.angle_gamma   90.00
#
_symmetry.space_group_name_H-M   'P 1'
#
loop_
_entity.id
_entity.type
_entity.pdbx_description
1 polymer ?
#
loop_
_entity_poly.entity_id
_entity_poly.type
_entity_poly.pdbx_seq_one_letter_code
_entity_poly.pdbx_strand_id
1 'polypeptide(L)'
;MALRIALSGFVVLVVAMGIGRFAFTPQVPLMIAAGQLTLTSAGLVAAMNYLGYLVGAWDAMRAHRFVETRLWLGITGAVALTLLSAAADNAVVHGLLRFVIGCMSGWSMVLIAAWTNERLGQLGKPGLSAAVFAGPGAGIALSGLLAVYIQAKSLSAGAAWQIYGVLALVLIALVARYLPRSGQLHRPGSAPEPLVLTADLTRLVWS
;
A
#
# COMPACT_ATOMS: atom_id res chain seq x y z
N MET A 1 -10.22 4.77 -20.83
CA MET A 1 -9.01 5.30 -20.15
C MET A 1 -9.21 5.38 -18.63
N ALA A 2 -10.26 6.03 -18.15
CA ALA A 2 -10.53 6.18 -16.71
C ALA A 2 -10.56 4.86 -15.92
N LEU A 3 -11.23 3.82 -16.42
CA LEU A 3 -11.28 2.51 -15.76
C LEU A 3 -9.89 1.87 -15.59
N ARG A 4 -8.99 2.03 -16.58
CA ARG A 4 -7.62 1.50 -16.49
C ARG A 4 -6.81 2.21 -15.41
N ILE A 5 -7.00 3.53 -15.25
CA ILE A 5 -6.36 4.33 -14.20
C ILE A 5 -6.90 3.89 -12.83
N ALA A 6 -8.22 3.79 -12.68
CA ALA A 6 -8.83 3.33 -11.44
C ALA A 6 -8.39 1.91 -11.07
N LEU A 7 -8.36 0.98 -12.03
CA LEU A 7 -7.91 -0.39 -11.82
C LEU A 7 -6.44 -0.45 -11.42
N SER A 8 -5.56 0.33 -12.06
CA SER A 8 -4.15 0.35 -11.70
C SER A 8 -3.93 0.90 -10.29
N GLY A 9 -4.62 1.98 -9.91
CA GLY A 9 -4.58 2.49 -8.54
C GLY A 9 -5.13 1.49 -7.51
N PHE A 10 -6.26 0.85 -7.80
CA PHE A 10 -6.82 -0.21 -6.97
C PHE A 10 -5.83 -1.35 -6.74
N VAL A 11 -5.22 -1.88 -7.82
CA VAL A 11 -4.25 -2.99 -7.72
C VAL A 11 -3.00 -2.59 -6.94
N VAL A 12 -2.48 -1.38 -7.15
CA VAL A 12 -1.35 -0.88 -6.35
C VAL A 12 -1.69 -0.85 -4.88
N LEU A 13 -2.90 -0.41 -4.50
CA LEU A 13 -3.32 -0.40 -3.11
C LEU A 13 -3.60 -1.80 -2.55
N VAL A 14 -4.12 -2.73 -3.35
CA VAL A 14 -4.20 -4.15 -2.98
C VAL A 14 -2.81 -4.69 -2.62
N VAL A 15 -1.80 -4.40 -3.45
CA VAL A 15 -0.45 -4.91 -3.24
C VAL A 15 0.26 -4.19 -2.08
N ALA A 16 0.34 -2.86 -2.12
CA ALA A 16 1.12 -2.11 -1.15
C ALA A 16 0.50 -2.14 0.26
N MET A 17 -0.81 -2.03 0.35
CA MET A 17 -1.53 -2.03 1.63
C MET A 17 -1.99 -3.44 2.01
N GLY A 18 -2.73 -4.12 1.14
CA GLY A 18 -3.32 -5.42 1.43
C GLY A 18 -2.26 -6.49 1.66
N ILE A 19 -1.36 -6.68 0.70
CA ILE A 19 -0.31 -7.70 0.80
C ILE A 19 0.89 -7.15 1.59
N GLY A 20 1.48 -6.06 1.16
CA GLY A 20 2.71 -5.53 1.76
C GLY A 20 2.56 -5.25 3.25
N ARG A 21 1.48 -4.62 3.65
CA ARG A 21 1.26 -4.19 5.03
C ARG A 21 0.46 -5.19 5.86
N PHE A 22 -0.71 -5.60 5.38
CA PHE A 22 -1.68 -6.33 6.19
C PHE A 22 -1.58 -7.86 6.12
N ALA A 23 -0.86 -8.45 5.15
CA ALA A 23 -0.65 -9.90 5.11
C ALA A 23 0.16 -10.42 6.31
N PHE A 24 0.87 -9.56 7.04
CA PHE A 24 1.59 -9.93 8.25
C PHE A 24 0.65 -10.48 9.33
N THR A 25 -0.47 -9.81 9.59
CA THR A 25 -1.38 -10.16 10.69
C THR A 25 -1.89 -11.61 10.61
N PRO A 26 -2.45 -12.10 9.50
CA PRO A 26 -2.89 -13.49 9.41
C PRO A 26 -1.73 -14.50 9.38
N GLN A 27 -0.48 -14.06 9.16
CA GLN A 27 0.70 -14.93 9.20
C GLN A 27 1.30 -15.11 10.59
N VAL A 28 0.96 -14.23 11.55
CA VAL A 28 1.52 -14.27 12.92
C VAL A 28 1.39 -15.65 13.57
N PRO A 29 0.24 -16.34 13.55
CA PRO A 29 0.13 -17.67 14.16
C PRO A 29 1.11 -18.69 13.55
N LEU A 30 1.27 -18.66 12.23
CA LEU A 30 2.17 -19.55 11.51
C LEU A 30 3.64 -19.26 11.85
N MET A 31 4.00 -17.96 11.96
CA MET A 31 5.35 -17.53 12.34
C MET A 31 5.68 -17.86 13.80
N ILE A 32 4.71 -17.79 14.71
CA ILE A 32 4.86 -18.22 16.09
C ILE A 32 5.06 -19.73 16.15
N ALA A 33 4.25 -20.51 15.43
CA ALA A 33 4.39 -21.96 15.37
C ALA A 33 5.75 -22.40 14.79
N ALA A 34 6.29 -21.61 13.85
CA ALA A 34 7.64 -21.82 13.29
C ALA A 34 8.79 -21.34 14.21
N GLY A 35 8.50 -20.79 15.38
CA GLY A 35 9.51 -20.29 16.31
C GLY A 35 10.18 -18.97 15.89
N GLN A 36 9.69 -18.30 14.86
CA GLN A 36 10.24 -17.02 14.36
C GLN A 36 9.87 -15.83 15.25
N LEU A 37 8.69 -15.89 15.87
CA LEU A 37 8.12 -14.82 16.70
C LEU A 37 7.54 -15.38 18.01
N THR A 38 7.49 -14.51 19.01
CA THR A 38 6.59 -14.65 20.17
C THR A 38 5.41 -13.69 20.00
N LEU A 39 4.37 -13.81 20.81
CA LEU A 39 3.25 -12.89 20.77
C LEU A 39 3.69 -11.43 21.02
N THR A 40 4.60 -11.23 21.97
CA THR A 40 5.15 -9.91 22.28
C THR A 40 5.96 -9.34 21.11
N SER A 41 6.87 -10.12 20.53
CA SER A 41 7.67 -9.66 19.41
C SER A 41 6.83 -9.44 18.14
N ALA A 42 5.75 -10.20 17.93
CA ALA A 42 4.81 -9.96 16.85
C ALA A 42 4.14 -8.58 16.97
N GLY A 43 3.78 -8.16 18.19
CA GLY A 43 3.28 -6.80 18.45
C GLY A 43 4.30 -5.71 18.11
N LEU A 44 5.57 -5.91 18.49
CA LEU A 44 6.64 -4.98 18.14
C LEU A 44 6.90 -4.90 16.63
N VAL A 45 6.92 -6.03 15.95
CA VAL A 45 7.06 -6.11 14.49
C VAL A 45 5.91 -5.39 13.78
N ALA A 46 4.67 -5.55 14.26
CA ALA A 46 3.52 -4.80 13.76
C ALA A 46 3.69 -3.30 13.99
N ALA A 47 4.13 -2.88 15.19
CA ALA A 47 4.38 -1.46 15.50
C ALA A 47 5.45 -0.85 14.59
N MET A 48 6.51 -1.59 14.24
CA MET A 48 7.54 -1.16 13.29
C MET A 48 6.95 -0.90 11.90
N ASN A 49 5.99 -1.72 11.46
CA ASN A 49 5.29 -1.49 10.20
C ASN A 49 4.45 -0.20 10.22
N TYR A 50 3.74 0.07 11.31
CA TYR A 50 2.97 1.31 11.47
C TYR A 50 3.88 2.55 11.51
N LEU A 51 4.99 2.47 12.24
CA LEU A 51 5.97 3.55 12.30
C LEU A 51 6.58 3.82 10.92
N GLY A 52 6.97 2.77 10.19
CA GLY A 52 7.46 2.89 8.83
C GLY A 52 6.43 3.57 7.91
N TYR A 53 5.16 3.16 7.99
CA TYR A 53 4.10 3.78 7.21
C TYR A 53 3.94 5.27 7.51
N LEU A 54 3.98 5.66 8.77
CA LEU A 54 3.92 7.06 9.17
C LEU A 54 5.07 7.87 8.57
N VAL A 55 6.30 7.35 8.66
CA VAL A 55 7.50 7.98 8.08
C VAL A 55 7.39 8.10 6.56
N GLY A 56 6.99 7.01 5.88
CA GLY A 56 6.83 7.00 4.43
C GLY A 56 5.73 7.96 3.94
N ALA A 57 4.58 7.96 4.59
CA ALA A 57 3.49 8.86 4.25
C ALA A 57 3.87 10.32 4.48
N TRP A 58 4.54 10.62 5.59
CA TRP A 58 5.02 11.95 5.90
C TRP A 58 6.06 12.45 4.88
N ASP A 59 7.02 11.61 4.49
CA ASP A 59 7.98 11.94 3.43
C ASP A 59 7.29 12.14 2.08
N ALA A 60 6.33 11.28 1.70
CA ALA A 60 5.58 11.41 0.45
C ALA A 60 4.81 12.73 0.36
N MET A 61 4.19 13.18 1.45
CA MET A 61 3.47 14.45 1.48
C MET A 61 4.38 15.68 1.32
N ARG A 62 5.66 15.55 1.69
CA ARG A 62 6.66 16.61 1.57
C ARG A 62 7.54 16.50 0.32
N ALA A 63 7.39 15.44 -0.45
CA ALA A 63 8.21 15.17 -1.61
C ALA A 63 8.02 16.22 -2.70
N HIS A 64 9.12 16.88 -3.10
CA HIS A 64 9.16 17.85 -4.21
C HIS A 64 10.00 17.36 -5.39
N ARG A 65 10.85 16.36 -5.16
CA ARG A 65 11.74 15.77 -6.16
C ARG A 65 11.61 14.25 -6.11
N PHE A 66 11.85 13.62 -7.24
CA PHE A 66 11.87 12.15 -7.35
C PHE A 66 10.55 11.49 -6.88
N VAL A 67 9.40 12.13 -7.17
CA VAL A 67 8.08 11.66 -6.73
C VAL A 67 7.74 10.32 -7.37
N GLU A 68 7.98 10.20 -8.68
CA GLU A 68 7.78 8.96 -9.42
C GLU A 68 8.73 7.85 -8.95
N THR A 69 9.98 8.21 -8.66
CA THR A 69 10.96 7.26 -8.12
C THR A 69 10.48 6.68 -6.80
N ARG A 70 9.94 7.53 -5.90
CA ARG A 70 9.34 7.06 -4.65
C ARG A 70 8.16 6.12 -4.88
N LEU A 71 7.28 6.45 -5.83
CA LEU A 71 6.15 5.57 -6.16
C LEU A 71 6.65 4.21 -6.65
N TRP A 72 7.58 4.18 -7.61
CA TRP A 72 8.10 2.94 -8.14
C TRP A 72 8.90 2.14 -7.11
N LEU A 73 9.73 2.80 -6.30
CA LEU A 73 10.41 2.15 -5.17
C LEU A 73 9.42 1.63 -4.14
N GLY A 74 8.36 2.39 -3.86
CA GLY A 74 7.29 1.97 -2.96
C GLY A 74 6.63 0.67 -3.42
N ILE A 75 6.25 0.61 -4.70
CA ILE A 75 5.57 -0.55 -5.29
C ILE A 75 6.54 -1.75 -5.40
N THR A 76 7.69 -1.55 -6.04
CA THR A 76 8.66 -2.64 -6.27
C THR A 76 9.32 -3.09 -4.98
N GLY A 77 9.61 -2.16 -4.07
CA GLY A 77 10.16 -2.45 -2.76
C GLY A 77 9.19 -3.25 -1.89
N ALA A 78 7.90 -2.91 -1.89
CA ALA A 78 6.89 -3.70 -1.17
C ALA A 78 6.86 -5.16 -1.67
N VAL A 79 6.92 -5.38 -2.97
CA VAL A 79 6.98 -6.73 -3.57
C VAL A 79 8.27 -7.45 -3.19
N ALA A 80 9.42 -6.82 -3.43
CA ALA A 80 10.74 -7.43 -3.19
C ALA A 80 10.95 -7.79 -1.71
N LEU A 81 10.57 -6.88 -0.80
CA LEU A 81 10.72 -7.10 0.64
C LEU A 81 9.71 -8.12 1.19
N THR A 82 8.53 -8.26 0.56
CA THR A 82 7.59 -9.34 0.87
C THR A 82 8.21 -10.70 0.50
N LEU A 83 8.82 -10.82 -0.68
CA LEU A 83 9.57 -12.02 -1.07
C LEU A 83 10.76 -12.27 -0.14
N LEU A 84 11.52 -11.24 0.21
CA LEU A 84 12.66 -11.34 1.12
C LEU A 84 12.25 -11.79 2.53
N SER A 85 11.01 -11.51 2.95
CA SER A 85 10.46 -11.98 4.22
C SER A 85 10.43 -13.51 4.34
N ALA A 86 10.48 -14.23 3.22
CA ALA A 86 10.59 -15.70 3.20
C ALA A 86 11.93 -16.23 3.77
N ALA A 87 12.98 -15.43 3.71
CA ALA A 87 14.30 -15.76 4.24
C ALA A 87 14.53 -15.24 5.68
N ALA A 88 13.55 -14.53 6.25
CA ALA A 88 13.64 -14.02 7.61
C ALA A 88 13.23 -15.12 8.60
N ASP A 89 14.03 -15.30 9.64
CA ASP A 89 13.88 -16.37 10.65
C ASP A 89 13.71 -15.88 12.08
N ASN A 90 13.80 -14.58 12.30
CA ASN A 90 13.73 -13.99 13.64
C ASN A 90 13.01 -12.63 13.66
N ALA A 91 12.61 -12.22 14.87
CA ALA A 91 11.82 -11.01 15.09
C ALA A 91 12.53 -9.72 14.66
N VAL A 92 13.86 -9.64 14.81
CA VAL A 92 14.62 -8.42 14.47
C VAL A 92 14.60 -8.18 12.98
N VAL A 93 14.90 -9.22 12.19
CA VAL A 93 14.88 -9.14 10.71
C VAL A 93 13.47 -8.83 10.21
N HIS A 94 12.44 -9.52 10.75
CA HIS A 94 11.05 -9.19 10.41
C HIS A 94 10.68 -7.75 10.79
N GLY A 95 11.12 -7.24 11.94
CA GLY A 95 10.89 -5.87 12.38
C GLY A 95 11.47 -4.84 11.39
N LEU A 96 12.72 -5.03 10.99
CA LEU A 96 13.38 -4.17 10.00
C LEU A 96 12.68 -4.22 8.63
N LEU A 97 12.37 -5.42 8.14
CA LEU A 97 11.63 -5.59 6.89
C LEU A 97 10.26 -4.92 6.96
N ARG A 98 9.51 -5.11 8.05
CA ARG A 98 8.18 -4.49 8.24
C ARG A 98 8.26 -2.97 8.32
N PHE A 99 9.29 -2.40 8.94
CA PHE A 99 9.50 -0.95 8.92
C PHE A 99 9.69 -0.43 7.51
N VAL A 100 10.59 -1.03 6.72
CA VAL A 100 10.86 -0.59 5.34
C VAL A 100 9.64 -0.82 4.45
N ILE A 101 8.95 -1.96 4.55
CA ILE A 101 7.68 -2.21 3.83
C ILE A 101 6.63 -1.16 4.22
N GLY A 102 6.57 -0.77 5.49
CA GLY A 102 5.71 0.32 5.95
C GLY A 102 6.00 1.62 5.20
N CYS A 103 7.27 2.04 5.12
CA CYS A 103 7.67 3.23 4.35
C CYS A 103 7.25 3.13 2.88
N MET A 104 7.51 1.99 2.23
CA MET A 104 7.13 1.72 0.84
C MET A 104 5.62 1.81 0.63
N SER A 105 4.85 1.26 1.57
CA SER A 105 3.38 1.31 1.54
C SER A 105 2.86 2.74 1.72
N GLY A 106 3.50 3.54 2.59
CA GLY A 106 3.19 4.95 2.79
C GLY A 106 3.40 5.77 1.51
N TRP A 107 4.54 5.61 0.85
CA TRP A 107 4.81 6.23 -0.44
C TRP A 107 3.77 5.83 -1.49
N SER A 108 3.52 4.53 -1.63
CA SER A 108 2.55 4.01 -2.61
C SER A 108 1.15 4.55 -2.37
N MET A 109 0.68 4.55 -1.11
CA MET A 109 -0.66 5.02 -0.76
C MET A 109 -0.85 6.50 -1.10
N VAL A 110 0.05 7.37 -0.62
CA VAL A 110 -0.09 8.82 -0.82
C VAL A 110 0.02 9.19 -2.29
N LEU A 111 1.02 8.66 -2.98
CA LEU A 111 1.33 9.07 -4.34
C LEU A 111 0.36 8.49 -5.38
N ILE A 112 -0.06 7.23 -5.24
CA ILE A 112 -1.03 6.64 -6.16
C ILE A 112 -2.43 7.25 -5.95
N ALA A 113 -2.81 7.56 -4.71
CA ALA A 113 -4.06 8.22 -4.42
C ALA A 113 -4.13 9.62 -5.03
N ALA A 114 -3.06 10.41 -4.87
CA ALA A 114 -2.97 11.74 -5.46
C ALA A 114 -3.08 11.68 -6.99
N TRP A 115 -2.29 10.81 -7.63
CA TRP A 115 -2.29 10.66 -9.08
C TRP A 115 -3.64 10.18 -9.63
N THR A 116 -4.25 9.18 -9.01
CA THR A 116 -5.53 8.64 -9.48
C THR A 116 -6.65 9.68 -9.33
N ASN A 117 -6.70 10.40 -8.21
CA ASN A 117 -7.70 11.44 -7.97
C ASN A 117 -7.58 12.56 -9.01
N GLU A 118 -6.37 13.05 -9.26
CA GLU A 118 -6.12 14.09 -10.26
C GLU A 118 -6.54 13.63 -11.66
N ARG A 119 -6.09 12.45 -12.11
CA ARG A 119 -6.40 11.93 -13.44
C ARG A 119 -7.87 11.61 -13.64
N LEU A 120 -8.53 11.04 -12.65
CA LEU A 120 -9.95 10.75 -12.72
C LEU A 120 -10.81 12.02 -12.69
N GLY A 121 -10.37 13.04 -11.95
CA GLY A 121 -10.97 14.38 -11.97
C GLY A 121 -10.88 15.03 -13.35
N GLN A 122 -9.69 15.04 -13.97
CA GLN A 122 -9.45 15.55 -15.32
C GLN A 122 -10.29 14.83 -16.39
N LEU A 123 -10.59 13.56 -16.20
CA LEU A 123 -11.44 12.75 -17.10
C LEU A 123 -12.94 12.86 -16.80
N GLY A 124 -13.35 13.72 -15.87
CA GLY A 124 -14.76 13.89 -15.47
C GLY A 124 -15.36 12.64 -14.80
N LYS A 125 -14.54 11.78 -14.20
CA LYS A 125 -14.96 10.53 -13.53
C LYS A 125 -14.47 10.44 -12.07
N PRO A 126 -14.66 11.49 -11.23
CA PRO A 126 -14.14 11.51 -9.86
C PRO A 126 -14.73 10.39 -8.99
N GLY A 127 -15.96 9.92 -9.26
CA GLY A 127 -16.58 8.82 -8.53
C GLY A 127 -15.80 7.50 -8.58
N LEU A 128 -14.96 7.28 -9.60
CA LEU A 128 -14.10 6.09 -9.67
C LEU A 128 -12.97 6.10 -8.63
N SER A 129 -12.67 7.23 -8.01
CA SER A 129 -11.71 7.30 -6.91
C SER A 129 -12.12 6.44 -5.72
N ALA A 130 -13.42 6.34 -5.43
CA ALA A 130 -13.92 5.44 -4.39
C ALA A 130 -13.54 3.98 -4.65
N ALA A 131 -13.59 3.54 -5.91
CA ALA A 131 -13.16 2.19 -6.29
C ALA A 131 -11.65 1.96 -6.06
N VAL A 132 -10.82 2.98 -6.25
CA VAL A 132 -9.37 2.90 -5.94
C VAL A 132 -9.17 2.66 -4.44
N PHE A 133 -9.87 3.40 -3.59
CA PHE A 133 -9.76 3.28 -2.14
C PHE A 133 -10.39 2.00 -1.56
N ALA A 134 -11.15 1.23 -2.34
CA ALA A 134 -11.55 -0.12 -1.97
C ALA A 134 -10.38 -1.14 -2.01
N GLY A 135 -9.25 -0.78 -2.66
CA GLY A 135 -8.07 -1.63 -2.81
C GLY A 135 -7.51 -2.20 -1.50
N PRO A 136 -7.25 -1.39 -0.46
CA PRO A 136 -6.79 -1.89 0.83
C PRO A 136 -7.70 -2.95 1.43
N GLY A 137 -9.01 -2.71 1.44
CA GLY A 137 -10.00 -3.66 1.96
C GLY A 137 -10.04 -4.98 1.16
N ALA A 138 -10.03 -4.88 -0.18
CA ALA A 138 -9.95 -6.05 -1.05
C ALA A 138 -8.65 -6.83 -0.82
N GLY A 139 -7.53 -6.14 -0.63
CA GLY A 139 -6.24 -6.75 -0.34
C GLY A 139 -6.18 -7.44 1.02
N ILE A 140 -6.82 -6.87 2.05
CA ILE A 140 -6.97 -7.50 3.37
C ILE A 140 -7.79 -8.79 3.24
N ALA A 141 -8.93 -8.74 2.54
CA ALA A 141 -9.78 -9.90 2.31
C ALA A 141 -9.03 -11.01 1.55
N LEU A 142 -8.33 -10.64 0.47
CA LEU A 142 -7.50 -11.56 -0.31
C LEU A 142 -6.40 -12.19 0.54
N SER A 143 -5.70 -11.39 1.34
CA SER A 143 -4.64 -11.88 2.24
C SER A 143 -5.18 -12.83 3.30
N GLY A 144 -6.36 -12.54 3.86
CA GLY A 144 -7.01 -13.41 4.83
C GLY A 144 -7.44 -14.75 4.22
N LEU A 145 -8.08 -14.73 3.05
CA LEU A 145 -8.48 -15.95 2.33
C LEU A 145 -7.26 -16.81 1.96
N LEU A 146 -6.19 -16.16 1.51
CA LEU A 146 -4.95 -16.85 1.19
C LEU A 146 -4.30 -17.47 2.43
N ALA A 147 -4.36 -16.79 3.59
CA ALA A 147 -3.86 -17.35 4.85
C ALA A 147 -4.63 -18.62 5.26
N VAL A 148 -5.95 -18.62 5.11
CA VAL A 148 -6.77 -19.83 5.36
C VAL A 148 -6.33 -20.99 4.46
N TYR A 149 -6.12 -20.72 3.17
CA TYR A 149 -5.63 -21.72 2.23
C TYR A 149 -4.25 -22.25 2.62
N ILE A 150 -3.31 -21.36 2.96
CA ILE A 150 -1.94 -21.69 3.37
C ILE A 150 -1.96 -22.60 4.62
N GLN A 151 -2.77 -22.25 5.61
CA GLN A 151 -2.93 -23.05 6.83
C GLN A 151 -3.58 -24.43 6.54
N ALA A 152 -4.62 -24.46 5.71
CA ALA A 152 -5.28 -25.72 5.32
C ALA A 152 -4.34 -26.68 4.57
N LYS A 153 -3.34 -26.15 3.86
CA LYS A 153 -2.30 -26.92 3.17
C LYS A 153 -1.06 -27.17 4.03
N SER A 154 -1.05 -26.75 5.28
CA SER A 154 0.10 -26.88 6.20
C SER A 154 1.42 -26.38 5.60
N LEU A 155 1.36 -25.27 4.85
CA LEU A 155 2.54 -24.68 4.25
C LEU A 155 3.38 -23.93 5.29
N SER A 156 4.70 -23.84 5.08
CA SER A 156 5.61 -23.14 5.97
C SER A 156 5.43 -21.61 5.90
N ALA A 157 5.90 -20.90 6.94
CA ALA A 157 5.92 -19.44 6.96
C ALA A 157 6.70 -18.85 5.76
N GLY A 158 7.84 -19.46 5.40
CA GLY A 158 8.62 -19.06 4.23
C GLY A 158 7.84 -19.23 2.92
N ALA A 159 7.18 -20.37 2.73
CA ALA A 159 6.34 -20.63 1.55
C ALA A 159 5.18 -19.62 1.48
N ALA A 160 4.59 -19.26 2.62
CA ALA A 160 3.54 -18.25 2.68
C ALA A 160 4.03 -16.89 2.14
N TRP A 161 5.19 -16.41 2.58
CA TRP A 161 5.76 -15.15 2.09
C TRP A 161 6.11 -15.18 0.61
N GLN A 162 6.57 -16.31 0.09
CA GLN A 162 6.80 -16.50 -1.35
C GLN A 162 5.49 -16.39 -2.14
N ILE A 163 4.42 -17.03 -1.69
CA ILE A 163 3.11 -16.98 -2.34
C ILE A 163 2.58 -15.53 -2.36
N TYR A 164 2.63 -14.82 -1.24
CA TYR A 164 2.22 -13.41 -1.18
C TYR A 164 3.06 -12.53 -2.11
N GLY A 165 4.37 -12.71 -2.11
CA GLY A 165 5.28 -11.93 -2.93
C GLY A 165 5.12 -12.20 -4.43
N VAL A 166 4.93 -13.46 -4.83
CA VAL A 166 4.66 -13.82 -6.23
C VAL A 166 3.31 -13.27 -6.69
N LEU A 167 2.27 -13.38 -5.86
CA LEU A 167 0.96 -12.79 -6.15
C LEU A 167 1.07 -11.28 -6.35
N ALA A 168 1.77 -10.60 -5.45
CA ALA A 168 2.01 -9.16 -5.54
C ALA A 168 2.75 -8.78 -6.84
N LEU A 169 3.79 -9.54 -7.20
CA LEU A 169 4.55 -9.35 -8.44
C LEU A 169 3.65 -9.49 -9.67
N VAL A 170 2.85 -10.54 -9.75
CA VAL A 170 1.93 -10.79 -10.87
C VAL A 170 0.92 -9.64 -10.99
N LEU A 171 0.30 -9.24 -9.88
CA LEU A 171 -0.68 -8.16 -9.87
C LEU A 171 -0.08 -6.84 -10.37
N ILE A 172 1.13 -6.48 -9.92
CA ILE A 172 1.80 -5.27 -10.39
C ILE A 172 2.19 -5.38 -11.87
N ALA A 173 2.71 -6.52 -12.31
CA ALA A 173 3.08 -6.72 -13.71
C ALA A 173 1.90 -6.51 -14.66
N LEU A 174 0.69 -6.92 -14.28
CA LEU A 174 -0.53 -6.73 -15.08
C LEU A 174 -0.90 -5.26 -15.28
N VAL A 175 -0.61 -4.40 -14.30
CA VAL A 175 -0.98 -2.98 -14.35
C VAL A 175 0.18 -2.03 -14.61
N ALA A 176 1.43 -2.50 -14.58
CA ALA A 176 2.64 -1.68 -14.67
C ALA A 176 2.64 -0.71 -15.86
N ARG A 177 2.12 -1.14 -17.01
CA ARG A 177 2.05 -0.30 -18.22
C ARG A 177 1.12 0.91 -18.09
N TYR A 178 0.20 0.91 -17.14
CA TYR A 178 -0.79 1.96 -16.92
C TYR A 178 -0.40 2.90 -15.77
N LEU A 179 0.67 2.58 -15.03
CA LEU A 179 1.17 3.39 -13.92
C LEU A 179 1.89 4.65 -14.44
N PRO A 180 1.94 5.71 -13.63
CA PRO A 180 2.57 6.97 -14.02
C PRO A 180 4.06 6.78 -14.31
N ARG A 181 4.52 7.44 -15.38
CA ARG A 181 5.92 7.52 -15.78
C ARG A 181 6.48 8.89 -15.40
N SER A 182 7.79 9.07 -15.60
CA SER A 182 8.47 10.33 -15.29
C SER A 182 7.73 11.55 -15.84
N GLY A 183 7.54 12.58 -15.00
CA GLY A 183 6.84 13.83 -15.34
C GLY A 183 5.31 13.76 -15.31
N GLN A 184 4.71 12.65 -14.85
CA GLN A 184 3.25 12.49 -14.79
C GLN A 184 2.67 12.65 -13.37
N LEU A 185 3.51 12.72 -12.35
CA LEU A 185 3.12 12.98 -10.98
C LEU A 185 3.36 14.45 -10.64
N HIS A 186 2.28 15.14 -10.28
CA HIS A 186 2.36 16.46 -9.71
C HIS A 186 2.44 16.38 -8.19
N ARG A 187 2.90 17.46 -7.56
CA ARG A 187 3.09 17.57 -6.11
C ARG A 187 1.81 17.18 -5.36
N PRO A 188 1.82 16.23 -4.42
CA PRO A 188 0.71 16.06 -3.51
C PRO A 188 0.62 17.33 -2.66
N GLY A 189 -0.43 18.12 -2.81
CA GLY A 189 -0.62 19.33 -2.03
C GLY A 189 -0.38 20.65 -2.75
N SER A 190 -0.35 20.74 -4.08
CA SER A 190 -0.81 21.95 -4.75
C SER A 190 -2.27 22.11 -4.33
N ALA A 191 -2.50 22.96 -3.34
CA ALA A 191 -3.83 23.25 -2.84
C ALA A 191 -4.74 23.57 -4.02
N PRO A 192 -5.99 23.04 -4.06
CA PRO A 192 -7.01 23.63 -4.89
C PRO A 192 -6.98 25.12 -4.60
N GLU A 193 -7.14 25.96 -5.62
CA GLU A 193 -7.34 27.39 -5.41
C GLU A 193 -8.27 27.59 -4.21
N PRO A 194 -7.95 28.51 -3.28
CA PRO A 194 -8.81 28.72 -2.14
C PRO A 194 -10.22 28.91 -2.68
N LEU A 195 -11.14 28.04 -2.26
CA LEU A 195 -12.57 28.23 -2.51
C LEU A 195 -12.86 29.67 -2.04
N VAL A 196 -13.04 30.58 -2.98
CA VAL A 196 -13.58 31.89 -2.69
C VAL A 196 -14.99 31.61 -2.20
N LEU A 197 -15.13 31.49 -0.87
CA LEU A 197 -16.43 31.42 -0.21
C LEU A 197 -17.15 32.68 -0.61
N THR A 198 -17.98 32.61 -1.63
CA THR A 198 -18.91 33.67 -1.92
C THR A 198 -19.77 33.87 -0.68
N ALA A 199 -20.13 35.15 -0.39
CA ALA A 199 -20.85 35.52 0.82
C ALA A 199 -22.16 34.72 1.06
N ASP A 200 -22.67 34.05 0.04
CA ASP A 200 -23.84 33.17 0.10
C ASP A 200 -23.55 31.80 0.77
N LEU A 201 -22.31 31.27 0.66
CA LEU A 201 -21.95 30.01 1.32
C LEU A 201 -21.65 30.20 2.81
N THR A 202 -21.19 31.38 3.21
CA THR A 202 -21.01 31.70 4.63
C THR A 202 -22.32 31.81 5.39
N ARG A 203 -23.43 32.20 4.75
CA ARG A 203 -24.77 32.21 5.35
C ARG A 203 -25.35 30.82 5.56
N LEU A 204 -25.00 29.85 4.72
CA LEU A 204 -25.48 28.45 4.83
C LEU A 204 -24.78 27.63 5.91
N VAL A 205 -23.58 28.03 6.32
CA VAL A 205 -22.81 27.31 7.37
C VAL A 205 -23.19 27.78 8.78
N TRP A 206 -23.84 28.95 8.92
CA TRP A 206 -24.20 29.56 10.21
C TRP A 206 -25.71 29.73 10.42
N SER A 207 -26.55 29.11 9.60
CA SER A 207 -27.99 28.96 9.79
C SER A 207 -28.35 27.52 10.23
#